data_c970cda87533eb6ce6ba1f44b4ae5024
#
_entry.id   c970cda87533eb6ce6ba1f44b4ae5024
#
_cell.length_a   1.000
_cell.length_b   1.000
_cell.length_c   1.000
_cell.angle_alpha   90.00
_cell.angle_beta   90.00
_cell.angle_gamma   90.00
#
_symmetry.space_group_name_H-M   'P 1'
#
loop_
_entity.id
_entity.type
_entity.pdbx_description
1 polymer ?
#
loop_
_entity_poly.entity_id
_entity_poly.type
_entity_poly.pdbx_seq_one_letter_code
_entity_poly.pdbx_strand_id
1 'polypeptide(L)'
;LSRYFGIDTPINSTQGKKEFAALAQSLLPASSAQQLSDTALSPVAAYNQGMMDFGAIQCTPQSPKCLVCPLAETCEALRTGRVEELPVKNKTLKVKTRHLSYIYIRCKGDVAIHRRGEGDIWQGLWEPYNASDAPQLPAFVHNPLLLAKDVKHVLTHRILLADFYLQETETRPLLPDDYIWVKEDEVEQYGVPRLIEIMLEMVQAKS
;
A
#
# COMPACT_ATOMS: atom_id res chain seq x y z
N LEU A 1 11.84 19.25 -2.22
CA LEU A 1 11.50 20.30 -3.22
C LEU A 1 10.79 21.49 -2.56
N SER A 2 9.63 21.29 -1.84
CA SER A 2 8.81 22.38 -1.30
C SER A 2 9.63 23.38 -0.47
N ARG A 3 10.39 22.93 0.53
CA ARG A 3 11.22 23.80 1.37
C ARG A 3 12.33 24.50 0.61
N TYR A 4 13.04 23.77 -0.25
CA TYR A 4 14.18 24.31 -0.97
C TYR A 4 13.79 25.45 -1.91
N PHE A 5 12.66 25.29 -2.64
CA PHE A 5 12.13 26.28 -3.58
C PHE A 5 11.07 27.21 -2.97
N GLY A 6 10.71 27.07 -1.71
CA GLY A 6 9.72 27.90 -1.03
C GLY A 6 8.30 27.77 -1.57
N ILE A 7 7.91 26.60 -2.09
CA ILE A 7 6.62 26.41 -2.77
C ILE A 7 5.48 26.21 -1.75
N ASP A 8 4.47 27.05 -1.81
CA ASP A 8 3.31 27.08 -0.95
C ASP A 8 2.13 26.20 -1.44
N THR A 9 2.16 25.78 -2.69
CA THR A 9 1.10 24.94 -3.24
C THR A 9 1.00 23.63 -2.45
N PRO A 10 -0.20 23.27 -1.92
CA PRO A 10 -0.34 22.07 -1.12
C PRO A 10 0.07 20.82 -1.89
N ILE A 11 1.02 20.06 -1.37
CA ILE A 11 1.60 18.88 -2.03
C ILE A 11 0.61 17.76 -2.34
N ASN A 12 -0.51 17.73 -1.63
CA ASN A 12 -1.59 16.73 -1.80
C ASN A 12 -2.77 17.25 -2.63
N SER A 13 -2.69 18.45 -3.21
CA SER A 13 -3.65 18.95 -4.19
C SER A 13 -3.35 18.44 -5.61
N THR A 14 -4.35 18.48 -6.50
CA THR A 14 -4.14 18.13 -7.92
C THR A 14 -3.15 19.07 -8.60
N GLN A 15 -3.23 20.36 -8.27
CA GLN A 15 -2.29 21.38 -8.77
C GLN A 15 -0.88 21.11 -8.25
N GLY A 16 -0.72 20.89 -6.94
CA GLY A 16 0.58 20.61 -6.34
C GLY A 16 1.24 19.37 -6.96
N LYS A 17 0.51 18.29 -7.16
CA LYS A 17 1.06 17.11 -7.84
C LYS A 17 1.63 17.42 -9.22
N LYS A 18 0.94 18.25 -10.02
CA LYS A 18 1.40 18.66 -11.35
C LYS A 18 2.63 19.57 -11.26
N GLU A 19 2.62 20.56 -10.37
CA GLU A 19 3.70 21.51 -10.17
C GLU A 19 4.98 20.80 -9.69
N PHE A 20 4.89 19.98 -8.66
CA PHE A 20 6.04 19.23 -8.15
C PHE A 20 6.56 18.18 -9.12
N ALA A 21 5.70 17.57 -9.94
CA ALA A 21 6.13 16.65 -10.99
C ALA A 21 6.91 17.38 -12.10
N ALA A 22 6.41 18.56 -12.55
CA ALA A 22 7.09 19.36 -13.54
C ALA A 22 8.46 19.87 -13.03
N LEU A 23 8.50 20.36 -11.79
CA LEU A 23 9.73 20.78 -11.14
C LEU A 23 10.72 19.61 -11.02
N ALA A 24 10.29 18.46 -10.52
CA ALA A 24 11.16 17.29 -10.41
C ALA A 24 11.73 16.88 -11.77
N GLN A 25 10.90 16.90 -12.81
CA GLN A 25 11.34 16.60 -14.18
C GLN A 25 12.41 17.60 -14.69
N SER A 26 12.27 18.90 -14.36
CA SER A 26 13.22 19.92 -14.79
C SER A 26 14.59 19.83 -14.12
N LEU A 27 14.65 19.15 -12.98
CA LEU A 27 15.89 18.97 -12.19
C LEU A 27 16.66 17.70 -12.55
N LEU A 28 16.11 16.85 -13.42
CA LEU A 28 16.79 15.63 -13.82
C LEU A 28 18.08 15.95 -14.58
N PRO A 29 19.17 15.21 -14.33
CA PRO A 29 20.38 15.35 -15.10
C PRO A 29 20.11 15.01 -16.57
N ALA A 30 20.76 15.75 -17.47
CA ALA A 30 20.71 15.41 -18.89
C ALA A 30 21.17 13.96 -19.06
N SER A 31 20.35 13.13 -19.73
CA SER A 31 20.69 11.75 -20.01
C SER A 31 21.86 11.74 -21.01
N SER A 32 23.11 11.68 -20.50
CA SER A 32 24.21 11.27 -21.33
C SER A 32 23.98 9.79 -21.68
N ALA A 33 23.85 9.51 -22.97
CA ALA A 33 23.67 8.17 -23.52
C ALA A 33 24.97 7.33 -23.41
N GLN A 34 25.67 7.39 -22.29
CA GLN A 34 26.77 6.48 -21.99
C GLN A 34 26.18 5.17 -21.49
N GLN A 35 26.44 4.11 -22.25
CA GLN A 35 26.14 2.73 -21.89
C GLN A 35 26.75 2.45 -20.51
N LEU A 36 25.87 2.39 -19.50
CA LEU A 36 26.24 1.90 -18.18
C LEU A 36 26.30 0.38 -18.27
N SER A 37 27.31 -0.22 -17.64
CA SER A 37 27.38 -1.65 -17.41
C SER A 37 26.07 -2.15 -16.81
N ASP A 38 25.63 -3.35 -17.16
CA ASP A 38 24.33 -3.98 -16.79
C ASP A 38 23.99 -3.99 -15.28
N THR A 39 24.89 -3.51 -14.42
CA THR A 39 24.75 -3.52 -12.95
C THR A 39 24.66 -2.14 -12.31
N ALA A 40 24.82 -1.03 -13.03
CA ALA A 40 24.80 0.31 -12.49
C ALA A 40 23.45 1.02 -12.71
N LEU A 41 22.95 1.71 -11.68
CA LEU A 41 21.77 2.58 -11.81
C LEU A 41 22.02 3.67 -12.83
N SER A 42 21.03 3.98 -13.67
CA SER A 42 21.12 5.13 -14.57
C SER A 42 21.30 6.43 -13.77
N PRO A 43 21.94 7.47 -14.32
CA PRO A 43 22.12 8.76 -13.62
C PRO A 43 20.79 9.35 -13.12
N VAL A 44 19.71 9.18 -13.88
CA VAL A 44 18.36 9.61 -13.49
C VAL A 44 17.83 8.80 -12.31
N ALA A 45 18.03 7.49 -12.30
CA ALA A 45 17.62 6.64 -11.19
C ALA A 45 18.41 6.94 -9.91
N ALA A 46 19.73 7.13 -10.03
CA ALA A 46 20.59 7.51 -8.92
C ALA A 46 20.19 8.88 -8.34
N TYR A 47 19.91 9.86 -9.20
CA TYR A 47 19.44 11.18 -8.79
C TYR A 47 18.11 11.10 -8.04
N ASN A 48 17.13 10.39 -8.57
CA ASN A 48 15.83 10.21 -7.91
C ASN A 48 15.96 9.50 -6.56
N GLN A 49 16.81 8.47 -6.48
CA GLN A 49 17.08 7.78 -5.22
C GLN A 49 17.72 8.74 -4.21
N GLY A 50 18.73 9.51 -4.61
CA GLY A 50 19.37 10.50 -3.75
C GLY A 50 18.40 11.56 -3.25
N MET A 51 17.46 12.02 -4.08
CA MET A 51 16.40 12.96 -3.67
C MET A 51 15.45 12.36 -2.61
N MET A 52 15.10 11.08 -2.74
CA MET A 52 14.28 10.37 -1.75
C MET A 52 15.04 10.19 -0.44
N ASP A 53 16.29 9.76 -0.50
CA ASP A 53 17.16 9.57 0.68
C ASP A 53 17.41 10.89 1.40
N PHE A 54 17.66 11.96 0.67
CA PHE A 54 17.79 13.31 1.25
C PHE A 54 16.53 13.74 2.00
N GLY A 55 15.35 13.46 1.46
CA GLY A 55 14.06 13.72 2.12
C GLY A 55 13.83 12.86 3.36
N ALA A 56 14.34 11.63 3.38
CA ALA A 56 14.18 10.69 4.48
C ALA A 56 15.17 10.92 5.63
N ILE A 57 16.40 11.39 5.33
CA ILE A 57 17.49 11.45 6.31
C ILE A 57 17.79 12.88 6.75
N GLN A 58 17.80 13.83 5.83
CA GLN A 58 18.23 15.21 6.03
C GLN A 58 17.06 16.18 6.18
N CYS A 59 16.22 16.28 5.14
CA CYS A 59 15.06 17.20 5.10
C CYS A 59 13.76 16.50 5.53
N THR A 60 13.79 15.87 6.69
CA THR A 60 12.66 15.13 7.26
C THR A 60 11.41 16.01 7.43
N PRO A 61 10.19 15.44 7.39
CA PRO A 61 8.95 16.20 7.57
C PRO A 61 8.91 16.96 8.89
N GLN A 62 9.33 16.32 9.99
CA GLN A 62 9.46 16.92 11.31
C GLN A 62 10.94 17.04 11.69
N SER A 63 11.30 18.16 12.33
CA SER A 63 12.66 18.41 12.82
C SER A 63 13.78 18.16 11.79
N PRO A 64 13.77 18.83 10.63
CA PRO A 64 14.81 18.67 9.63
C PRO A 64 16.16 19.16 10.16
N LYS A 65 17.26 18.53 9.74
CA LYS A 65 18.62 18.82 10.21
C LYS A 65 19.24 20.01 9.47
N CYS A 66 18.61 21.19 9.58
CA CYS A 66 19.01 22.37 8.79
C CYS A 66 20.43 22.85 9.06
N LEU A 67 20.93 22.77 10.30
CA LEU A 67 22.26 23.25 10.69
C LEU A 67 23.43 22.53 9.98
N VAL A 68 23.21 21.30 9.55
CA VAL A 68 24.20 20.47 8.85
C VAL A 68 23.76 20.13 7.42
N CYS A 69 22.81 20.88 6.90
CA CYS A 69 22.26 20.63 5.57
C CYS A 69 23.21 21.21 4.49
N PRO A 70 23.66 20.41 3.52
CA PRO A 70 24.53 20.91 2.45
C PRO A 70 23.85 21.94 1.52
N LEU A 71 22.50 22.04 1.60
CA LEU A 71 21.71 22.99 0.81
C LEU A 71 21.22 24.19 1.65
N ALA A 72 21.75 24.39 2.87
CA ALA A 72 21.25 25.41 3.80
C ALA A 72 21.34 26.82 3.23
N GLU A 73 22.46 27.16 2.61
CA GLU A 73 22.74 28.52 2.11
C GLU A 73 21.78 28.98 0.99
N THR A 74 21.25 28.02 0.22
CA THR A 74 20.37 28.28 -0.92
C THR A 74 18.93 27.91 -0.66
N CYS A 75 18.62 27.45 0.56
CA CYS A 75 17.28 26.97 0.91
C CYS A 75 16.33 28.13 1.21
N GLU A 76 15.30 28.31 0.40
CA GLU A 76 14.33 29.42 0.54
C GLU A 76 13.54 29.34 1.85
N ALA A 77 13.11 28.14 2.29
CA ALA A 77 12.41 27.99 3.55
C ALA A 77 13.27 28.36 4.76
N LEU A 78 14.57 28.06 4.73
CA LEU A 78 15.49 28.43 5.80
C LEU A 78 15.73 29.95 5.80
N ARG A 79 15.97 30.54 4.63
CA ARG A 79 16.18 31.99 4.44
C ARG A 79 14.96 32.81 4.93
N THR A 80 13.75 32.29 4.73
CA THR A 80 12.51 33.01 5.08
C THR A 80 11.91 32.57 6.43
N GLY A 81 12.57 31.68 7.18
CA GLY A 81 12.09 31.19 8.47
C GLY A 81 10.87 30.25 8.41
N ARG A 82 10.56 29.68 7.23
CA ARG A 82 9.33 28.91 6.96
C ARG A 82 9.51 27.39 6.95
N VAL A 83 10.57 26.91 7.57
CA VAL A 83 10.91 25.48 7.58
C VAL A 83 9.77 24.62 8.15
N GLU A 84 9.11 25.08 9.22
CA GLU A 84 8.02 24.36 9.88
C GLU A 84 6.68 24.48 9.13
N GLU A 85 6.50 25.53 8.32
CA GLU A 85 5.29 25.74 7.53
C GLU A 85 5.24 24.85 6.28
N LEU A 86 6.42 24.51 5.75
CA LEU A 86 6.57 23.76 4.51
C LEU A 86 6.94 22.29 4.78
N PRO A 87 6.45 21.36 3.99
CA PRO A 87 5.49 21.52 2.88
C PRO A 87 4.05 21.77 3.35
N VAL A 88 3.32 22.61 2.65
CA VAL A 88 1.89 22.82 2.90
C VAL A 88 1.12 21.56 2.53
N LYS A 89 0.19 21.14 3.40
CA LYS A 89 -0.74 20.03 3.17
C LYS A 89 -2.18 20.45 3.49
N ASN A 90 -3.09 20.18 2.58
CA ASN A 90 -4.50 20.31 2.88
C ASN A 90 -4.92 19.29 3.96
N LYS A 91 -5.59 19.74 5.00
CA LYS A 91 -6.11 18.90 6.10
C LYS A 91 -7.37 18.12 5.68
N THR A 92 -7.29 17.32 4.60
CA THR A 92 -8.48 16.64 4.11
C THR A 92 -8.25 15.17 3.84
N LEU A 93 -8.09 14.39 4.89
CA LEU A 93 -8.31 12.97 4.76
C LEU A 93 -9.41 12.57 5.73
N LYS A 94 -10.66 12.54 5.25
CA LYS A 94 -11.70 11.76 5.92
C LYS A 94 -11.29 10.29 5.76
N VAL A 95 -10.75 9.73 6.81
CA VAL A 95 -10.47 8.29 6.88
C VAL A 95 -11.81 7.57 6.84
N LYS A 96 -12.05 6.77 5.81
CA LYS A 96 -13.25 5.94 5.69
C LYS A 96 -13.00 4.59 6.32
N THR A 97 -13.90 4.13 7.17
CA THR A 97 -13.91 2.75 7.66
C THR A 97 -14.64 1.86 6.66
N ARG A 98 -14.07 0.69 6.34
CA ARG A 98 -14.69 -0.36 5.52
C ARG A 98 -14.67 -1.65 6.32
N HIS A 99 -15.79 -2.34 6.39
CA HIS A 99 -15.89 -3.67 6.96
C HIS A 99 -15.69 -4.70 5.86
N LEU A 100 -14.92 -5.74 6.18
CA LEU A 100 -14.62 -6.86 5.29
C LEU A 100 -14.95 -8.17 6.02
N SER A 101 -15.44 -9.14 5.27
CA SER A 101 -15.74 -10.49 5.79
C SER A 101 -15.07 -11.50 4.87
N TYR A 102 -14.09 -12.22 5.38
CA TYR A 102 -13.37 -13.24 4.64
C TYR A 102 -13.67 -14.63 5.16
N ILE A 103 -13.93 -15.54 4.25
CA ILE A 103 -14.19 -16.95 4.55
C ILE A 103 -13.07 -17.79 3.92
N TYR A 104 -12.26 -18.41 4.74
CA TYR A 104 -11.26 -19.39 4.32
C TYR A 104 -11.97 -20.72 4.08
N ILE A 105 -12.16 -21.08 2.81
CA ILE A 105 -12.87 -22.29 2.42
C ILE A 105 -11.84 -23.40 2.20
N ARG A 106 -11.79 -24.35 3.13
CA ARG A 106 -10.88 -25.50 3.10
C ARG A 106 -11.63 -26.75 2.60
N CYS A 107 -11.04 -27.44 1.62
CA CYS A 107 -11.54 -28.71 1.11
C CYS A 107 -10.39 -29.71 0.98
N LYS A 108 -10.25 -30.64 1.93
CA LYS A 108 -9.26 -31.74 1.89
C LYS A 108 -7.82 -31.27 1.63
N GLY A 109 -7.39 -30.17 2.29
CA GLY A 109 -6.06 -29.59 2.15
C GLY A 109 -5.89 -28.66 0.96
N ASP A 110 -6.96 -28.37 0.23
CA ASP A 110 -7.02 -27.33 -0.77
C ASP A 110 -7.81 -26.12 -0.24
N VAL A 111 -7.47 -24.92 -0.67
CA VAL A 111 -8.16 -23.67 -0.34
C VAL A 111 -8.56 -22.91 -1.60
N ALA A 112 -9.72 -22.28 -1.55
CA ALA A 112 -10.21 -21.43 -2.63
C ALA A 112 -9.67 -20.00 -2.48
N ILE A 113 -9.03 -19.50 -3.52
CA ILE A 113 -8.55 -18.13 -3.61
C ILE A 113 -8.90 -17.51 -4.96
N HIS A 114 -9.00 -16.18 -5.02
CA HIS A 114 -9.16 -15.45 -6.26
C HIS A 114 -8.26 -14.22 -6.31
N ARG A 115 -8.02 -13.72 -7.52
CA ARG A 115 -7.20 -12.53 -7.74
C ARG A 115 -8.07 -11.29 -7.78
N ARG A 116 -7.76 -10.29 -6.95
CA ARG A 116 -8.51 -9.03 -6.91
C ARG A 116 -8.43 -8.27 -8.22
N GLY A 117 -9.58 -7.86 -8.71
CA GLY A 117 -9.73 -7.09 -9.94
C GLY A 117 -9.30 -5.62 -9.81
N GLU A 118 -9.52 -4.87 -10.88
CA GLU A 118 -9.19 -3.45 -10.96
C GLU A 118 -10.15 -2.57 -10.14
N GLY A 119 -9.67 -1.39 -9.76
CA GLY A 119 -10.49 -0.32 -9.16
C GLY A 119 -10.66 -0.37 -7.65
N ASP A 120 -10.13 -1.37 -6.95
CA ASP A 120 -10.13 -1.44 -5.48
C ASP A 120 -8.70 -1.56 -4.92
N ILE A 121 -8.61 -1.48 -3.58
CA ILE A 121 -7.35 -1.69 -2.86
C ILE A 121 -6.79 -3.08 -3.17
N TRP A 122 -5.45 -3.20 -3.17
CA TRP A 122 -4.75 -4.48 -3.35
C TRP A 122 -5.02 -5.17 -4.69
N GLN A 123 -5.30 -4.39 -5.73
CA GLN A 123 -5.45 -4.88 -7.11
C GLN A 123 -4.33 -5.84 -7.48
N GLY A 124 -4.70 -6.99 -8.02
CA GLY A 124 -3.77 -8.02 -8.48
C GLY A 124 -3.22 -8.93 -7.39
N LEU A 125 -3.48 -8.66 -6.10
CA LEU A 125 -3.19 -9.59 -5.01
C LEU A 125 -4.29 -10.64 -4.88
N TRP A 126 -3.98 -11.75 -4.20
CA TRP A 126 -4.89 -12.85 -3.98
C TRP A 126 -5.56 -12.78 -2.62
N GLU A 127 -6.77 -13.27 -2.52
CA GLU A 127 -7.53 -13.34 -1.27
C GLU A 127 -8.44 -14.57 -1.23
N PRO A 128 -8.81 -15.07 -0.01
CA PRO A 128 -9.87 -16.06 0.17
C PRO A 128 -11.24 -15.50 -0.24
N TYR A 129 -12.29 -16.29 -0.06
CA TYR A 129 -13.63 -15.85 -0.39
C TYR A 129 -14.03 -14.59 0.39
N ASN A 130 -14.32 -13.52 -0.36
CA ASN A 130 -14.71 -12.23 0.19
C ASN A 130 -16.24 -12.10 0.18
N ALA A 131 -16.85 -12.17 1.35
CA ALA A 131 -18.29 -12.06 1.54
C ALA A 131 -18.77 -10.63 1.84
N SER A 132 -17.90 -9.63 1.80
CA SER A 132 -18.19 -8.27 2.28
C SER A 132 -19.35 -7.59 1.55
N ASP A 133 -19.46 -7.83 0.26
CA ASP A 133 -20.47 -7.19 -0.60
C ASP A 133 -21.61 -8.17 -0.97
N ALA A 134 -21.60 -9.38 -0.40
CA ALA A 134 -22.64 -10.38 -0.65
C ALA A 134 -23.89 -10.04 0.17
N PRO A 135 -25.09 -9.90 -0.45
CA PRO A 135 -26.32 -9.61 0.26
C PRO A 135 -26.77 -10.76 1.19
N GLN A 136 -26.31 -11.96 0.91
CA GLN A 136 -26.50 -13.16 1.71
C GLN A 136 -25.25 -14.05 1.58
N LEU A 137 -24.92 -14.78 2.64
CA LEU A 137 -23.87 -15.79 2.55
C LEU A 137 -24.25 -16.86 1.52
N PRO A 138 -23.30 -17.35 0.72
CA PRO A 138 -23.56 -18.44 -0.22
C PRO A 138 -24.14 -19.67 0.48
N ALA A 139 -25.00 -20.42 -0.23
CA ALA A 139 -25.66 -21.60 0.33
C ALA A 139 -24.71 -22.70 0.83
N PHE A 140 -23.47 -22.71 0.37
CA PHE A 140 -22.45 -23.66 0.83
C PHE A 140 -21.79 -23.25 2.16
N VAL A 141 -22.01 -22.02 2.63
CA VAL A 141 -21.47 -21.55 3.90
C VAL A 141 -22.45 -21.89 5.02
N HIS A 142 -22.12 -22.91 5.77
CA HIS A 142 -22.95 -23.38 6.89
C HIS A 142 -22.17 -23.28 8.19
N ASN A 143 -22.59 -22.38 9.07
CA ASN A 143 -21.99 -22.25 10.40
C ASN A 143 -20.46 -22.12 10.39
N PRO A 144 -19.86 -21.15 9.65
CA PRO A 144 -18.42 -21.04 9.57
C PRO A 144 -17.84 -20.73 10.95
N LEU A 145 -16.69 -21.32 11.26
CA LEU A 145 -15.98 -21.04 12.50
C LEU A 145 -15.42 -19.62 12.47
N LEU A 146 -15.84 -18.77 13.41
CA LEU A 146 -15.26 -17.46 13.60
C LEU A 146 -13.83 -17.59 14.13
N LEU A 147 -12.84 -17.13 13.38
CA LEU A 147 -11.43 -17.08 13.78
C LEU A 147 -11.11 -15.80 14.53
N ALA A 148 -11.53 -14.66 13.99
CA ALA A 148 -11.36 -13.34 14.61
C ALA A 148 -12.42 -12.37 14.11
N LYS A 149 -12.70 -11.35 14.94
CA LYS A 149 -13.64 -10.28 14.63
C LYS A 149 -12.97 -8.92 14.74
N ASP A 150 -13.40 -7.99 13.88
CA ASP A 150 -12.95 -6.59 13.86
C ASP A 150 -11.41 -6.44 13.79
N VAL A 151 -10.73 -7.33 13.08
CA VAL A 151 -9.27 -7.23 12.89
C VAL A 151 -8.95 -5.94 12.14
N LYS A 152 -8.30 -5.02 12.84
CA LYS A 152 -8.04 -3.68 12.34
C LYS A 152 -6.78 -3.63 11.49
N HIS A 153 -6.91 -3.09 10.28
CA HIS A 153 -5.80 -2.77 9.40
C HIS A 153 -5.89 -1.33 8.91
N VAL A 154 -4.82 -0.55 9.05
CA VAL A 154 -4.82 0.88 8.76
C VAL A 154 -4.08 1.13 7.45
N LEU A 155 -4.78 1.73 6.50
CA LEU A 155 -4.23 2.26 5.25
C LEU A 155 -4.20 3.80 5.31
N THR A 156 -3.47 4.43 4.40
CA THR A 156 -3.33 5.89 4.35
C THR A 156 -4.66 6.64 4.36
N HIS A 157 -5.70 6.09 3.71
CA HIS A 157 -6.99 6.75 3.52
C HIS A 157 -8.19 5.94 4.02
N ARG A 158 -7.95 4.75 4.56
CA ARG A 158 -8.99 3.82 5.03
C ARG A 158 -8.57 3.09 6.29
N ILE A 159 -9.54 2.81 7.15
CA ILE A 159 -9.41 1.80 8.20
C ILE A 159 -10.24 0.61 7.74
N LEU A 160 -9.63 -0.56 7.75
CA LEU A 160 -10.32 -1.81 7.46
C LEU A 160 -10.57 -2.52 8.78
N LEU A 161 -11.78 -3.04 8.96
CA LEU A 161 -12.17 -3.93 10.03
C LEU A 161 -12.58 -5.23 9.37
N ALA A 162 -11.89 -6.32 9.64
CA ALA A 162 -12.13 -7.60 8.99
C ALA A 162 -12.57 -8.67 9.98
N ASP A 163 -13.62 -9.40 9.61
CA ASP A 163 -14.03 -10.62 10.27
C ASP A 163 -13.50 -11.81 9.47
N PHE A 164 -12.87 -12.75 10.16
CA PHE A 164 -12.27 -13.93 9.56
C PHE A 164 -13.01 -15.19 9.98
N TYR A 165 -13.37 -16.00 9.00
CA TYR A 165 -14.09 -17.25 9.19
C TYR A 165 -13.36 -18.40 8.51
N LEU A 166 -13.47 -19.62 9.07
CA LEU A 166 -13.04 -20.87 8.48
C LEU A 166 -14.27 -21.72 8.17
N GLN A 167 -14.35 -22.18 6.93
CA GLN A 167 -15.35 -23.14 6.47
C GLN A 167 -14.66 -24.38 5.92
N GLU A 168 -14.84 -25.51 6.59
CA GLU A 168 -14.40 -26.81 6.09
C GLU A 168 -15.51 -27.47 5.27
N THR A 169 -15.12 -28.10 4.16
CA THR A 169 -16.04 -28.78 3.25
C THR A 169 -15.49 -30.12 2.79
N GLU A 170 -16.35 -31.12 2.62
CA GLU A 170 -15.98 -32.43 2.10
C GLU A 170 -15.86 -32.46 0.58
N THR A 171 -16.54 -31.56 -0.10
CA THR A 171 -16.54 -31.40 -1.55
C THR A 171 -16.33 -29.94 -1.91
N ARG A 172 -15.63 -29.68 -3.00
CA ARG A 172 -15.44 -28.32 -3.48
C ARG A 172 -16.78 -27.69 -3.84
N PRO A 173 -17.23 -26.63 -3.14
CA PRO A 173 -18.46 -25.94 -3.50
C PRO A 173 -18.31 -25.21 -4.85
N LEU A 174 -19.46 -24.97 -5.50
CA LEU A 174 -19.49 -24.13 -6.70
C LEU A 174 -19.18 -22.69 -6.31
N LEU A 175 -18.09 -22.17 -6.84
CA LEU A 175 -17.62 -20.79 -6.66
C LEU A 175 -17.70 -20.05 -7.99
N PRO A 176 -17.63 -18.69 -8.01
CA PRO A 176 -17.45 -17.93 -9.23
C PRO A 176 -16.21 -18.39 -10.02
N ASP A 177 -16.24 -18.20 -11.34
CA ASP A 177 -15.23 -18.74 -12.27
C ASP A 177 -13.82 -18.17 -12.08
N ASP A 178 -13.70 -17.03 -11.37
CA ASP A 178 -12.44 -16.37 -11.05
C ASP A 178 -11.72 -16.95 -9.81
N TYR A 179 -12.34 -17.94 -9.14
CA TYR A 179 -11.73 -18.66 -8.02
C TYR A 179 -10.94 -19.87 -8.52
N ILE A 180 -9.77 -20.09 -7.92
CA ILE A 180 -8.96 -21.29 -8.12
C ILE A 180 -8.78 -22.05 -6.81
N TRP A 181 -8.59 -23.34 -6.90
CA TRP A 181 -8.24 -24.20 -5.77
C TRP A 181 -6.74 -24.47 -5.78
N VAL A 182 -6.07 -24.15 -4.69
CA VAL A 182 -4.63 -24.35 -4.49
C VAL A 182 -4.39 -25.16 -3.22
N LYS A 183 -3.24 -25.79 -3.10
CA LYS A 183 -2.83 -26.45 -1.87
C LYS A 183 -2.59 -25.42 -0.76
N GLU A 184 -2.97 -25.76 0.48
CA GLU A 184 -2.76 -24.85 1.62
C GLU A 184 -1.29 -24.47 1.82
N ASP A 185 -0.37 -25.41 1.62
CA ASP A 185 1.07 -25.21 1.72
C ASP A 185 1.66 -24.40 0.56
N GLU A 186 0.93 -24.22 -0.52
CA GLU A 186 1.34 -23.42 -1.67
C GLU A 186 0.78 -21.97 -1.64
N VAL A 187 -0.13 -21.64 -0.73
CA VAL A 187 -0.75 -20.31 -0.66
C VAL A 187 0.29 -19.19 -0.50
N GLU A 188 1.38 -19.44 0.19
CA GLU A 188 2.47 -18.48 0.37
C GLU A 188 3.18 -18.09 -0.95
N GLN A 189 3.03 -18.88 -2.01
CA GLN A 189 3.56 -18.54 -3.35
C GLN A 189 2.72 -17.46 -4.05
N TYR A 190 1.52 -17.22 -3.56
CA TYR A 190 0.62 -16.21 -4.08
C TYR A 190 0.79 -14.91 -3.27
N GLY A 191 0.96 -13.78 -3.96
CA GLY A 191 1.06 -12.49 -3.28
C GLY A 191 -0.29 -12.11 -2.66
N VAL A 192 -0.36 -12.11 -1.33
CA VAL A 192 -1.55 -11.74 -0.55
C VAL A 192 -1.35 -10.42 0.20
N PRO A 193 -2.40 -9.66 0.53
CA PRO A 193 -2.29 -8.49 1.41
C PRO A 193 -1.92 -8.89 2.84
N ARG A 194 -1.22 -8.01 3.58
CA ARG A 194 -0.87 -8.24 4.99
C ARG A 194 -2.08 -8.65 5.86
N LEU A 195 -3.27 -8.12 5.58
CA LEU A 195 -4.49 -8.49 6.30
C LEU A 195 -4.84 -9.96 6.10
N ILE A 196 -4.60 -10.50 4.92
CA ILE A 196 -4.80 -11.93 4.62
C ILE A 196 -3.70 -12.79 5.22
N GLU A 197 -2.45 -12.33 5.26
CA GLU A 197 -1.37 -13.05 5.98
C GLU A 197 -1.73 -13.27 7.45
N ILE A 198 -2.31 -12.25 8.12
CA ILE A 198 -2.82 -12.38 9.50
C ILE A 198 -3.90 -13.47 9.60
N MET A 199 -4.79 -13.56 8.60
CA MET A 199 -5.79 -14.63 8.55
C MET A 199 -5.14 -16.01 8.39
N LEU A 200 -4.14 -16.15 7.51
CA LEU A 200 -3.42 -17.41 7.30
C LEU A 200 -2.70 -17.86 8.56
N GLU A 201 -2.04 -16.96 9.30
CA GLU A 201 -1.42 -17.24 10.59
C GLU A 201 -2.45 -17.81 11.60
N MET A 202 -3.68 -17.27 11.62
CA MET A 202 -4.77 -17.75 12.50
C MET A 202 -5.33 -19.11 12.07
N VAL A 203 -5.42 -19.37 10.77
CA VAL A 203 -5.84 -20.67 10.23
C VAL A 203 -4.83 -21.75 10.59
N GLN A 204 -3.53 -21.49 10.42
CA GLN A 204 -2.46 -22.41 10.77
C GLN A 204 -2.45 -22.76 12.28
N ALA A 205 -2.75 -21.79 13.14
CA ALA A 205 -2.83 -22.01 14.59
C ALA A 205 -4.02 -22.88 15.02
N LYS A 206 -4.98 -23.12 14.12
CA LYS A 206 -6.18 -23.96 14.36
C LYS A 206 -6.11 -25.33 13.68
N SER A 207 -5.12 -25.56 12.82
CA SER A 207 -4.84 -26.87 12.19
C SER A 207 -4.01 -27.73 13.11
#